data_d13f2b0f4b48e5edc8de9be0f378adbb
#
_entry.id   d13f2b0f4b48e5edc8de9be0f378adbb
#
_cell.length_a   1.000
_cell.length_b   1.000
_cell.length_c   1.000
_cell.angle_alpha   90.00
_cell.angle_beta   90.00
_cell.angle_gamma   90.00
#
_symmetry.space_group_name_H-M   'P 1'
#
loop_
_entity.id
_entity.type
_entity.pdbx_description
1 polymer ?
#
loop_
_entity_poly.entity_id
_entity_poly.type
_entity_poly.pdbx_seq_one_letter_code
_entity_poly.pdbx_strand_id
1 'polypeptide(L)'
;MVDTVKLCQLNGVSIGAHPGFADLQGFGRRVINLTIKELEANIAYQIGALQAIAALHGAKVTHMKPHGMMANMSAESAEMSEAICRATKAVDRDLIFLAQANTEQGKAARKAGLRVAEEVFADRTYTDTGFLTPRKEANSMIKDPAQAVANVRRMVDEQAIHSTSGKRIPCQVDSICVHGDGPTAVAVSKAVRDGLEAAGIRIVPLPDLPNLKH
;
A
#
# COMPACT_ATOMS: atom_id res chain seq x y z
N MET A 1 -8.24 -16.03 2.68
CA MET A 1 -7.33 -16.04 1.50
C MET A 1 -7.92 -16.72 0.28
N VAL A 2 -8.40 -17.98 0.35
CA VAL A 2 -8.95 -18.71 -0.82
C VAL A 2 -10.05 -17.91 -1.53
N ASP A 3 -11.07 -17.47 -0.79
CA ASP A 3 -12.21 -16.76 -1.39
C ASP A 3 -11.78 -15.43 -2.02
N THR A 4 -10.83 -14.72 -1.39
CA THR A 4 -10.27 -13.49 -1.93
C THR A 4 -9.52 -13.73 -3.24
N VAL A 5 -8.70 -14.79 -3.32
CA VAL A 5 -7.99 -15.16 -4.55
C VAL A 5 -8.98 -15.45 -5.68
N LYS A 6 -10.03 -16.25 -5.43
CA LYS A 6 -11.06 -16.55 -6.43
C LYS A 6 -11.82 -15.30 -6.89
N LEU A 7 -12.17 -14.41 -5.97
CA LEU A 7 -12.84 -13.15 -6.31
C LEU A 7 -11.93 -12.22 -7.14
N CYS A 8 -10.65 -12.14 -6.82
CA CYS A 8 -9.70 -11.37 -7.63
C CYS A 8 -9.62 -11.91 -9.06
N GLN A 9 -9.50 -13.23 -9.22
CA GLN A 9 -9.47 -13.85 -10.56
C GLN A 9 -10.76 -13.60 -11.34
N LEU A 10 -11.92 -13.77 -10.68
CA LEU A 10 -13.23 -13.55 -11.32
C LEU A 10 -13.39 -12.11 -11.85
N ASN A 11 -12.80 -11.14 -11.16
CA ASN A 11 -12.93 -9.73 -11.48
C ASN A 11 -11.68 -9.13 -12.18
N GLY A 12 -10.71 -9.93 -12.59
CA GLY A 12 -9.50 -9.46 -13.25
C GLY A 12 -8.64 -8.51 -12.39
N VAL A 13 -8.66 -8.69 -11.06
CA VAL A 13 -7.92 -7.87 -10.10
C VAL A 13 -6.60 -8.55 -9.75
N SER A 14 -5.49 -7.82 -9.79
CA SER A 14 -4.18 -8.33 -9.38
C SER A 14 -4.12 -8.59 -7.87
N ILE A 15 -3.43 -9.67 -7.49
CA ILE A 15 -3.34 -10.14 -6.10
C ILE A 15 -2.04 -9.65 -5.49
N GLY A 16 -2.15 -8.98 -4.32
CA GLY A 16 -1.01 -8.55 -3.52
C GLY A 16 -0.98 -9.18 -2.15
N ALA A 17 0.22 -9.50 -1.66
CA ALA A 17 0.43 -9.87 -0.27
C ALA A 17 0.43 -8.62 0.62
N HIS A 18 -0.24 -8.70 1.78
CA HIS A 18 -0.35 -7.57 2.69
C HIS A 18 0.07 -7.96 4.12
N PRO A 19 1.37 -8.33 4.30
CA PRO A 19 1.86 -8.83 5.58
C PRO A 19 1.85 -7.76 6.66
N GLY A 20 1.46 -8.15 7.86
CA GLY A 20 1.41 -7.30 9.04
C GLY A 20 1.92 -7.99 10.30
N PHE A 21 1.89 -7.29 11.41
CA PHE A 21 2.15 -7.91 12.72
C PHE A 21 1.10 -8.98 13.05
N ALA A 22 1.51 -10.01 13.79
CA ALA A 22 0.62 -11.08 14.27
C ALA A 22 -0.31 -10.56 15.39
N ASP A 23 -1.24 -9.71 15.02
CA ASP A 23 -2.16 -8.98 15.90
C ASP A 23 -3.58 -9.00 15.35
N LEU A 24 -4.22 -10.16 15.38
CA LEU A 24 -5.60 -10.31 14.89
C LEU A 24 -6.58 -9.37 15.59
N GLN A 25 -6.45 -9.21 16.92
CA GLN A 25 -7.35 -8.38 17.71
C GLN A 25 -7.19 -6.88 17.43
N GLY A 26 -5.95 -6.41 17.23
CA GLY A 26 -5.65 -5.02 16.87
C GLY A 26 -5.57 -4.78 15.37
N PHE A 27 -5.88 -5.79 14.56
CA PHE A 27 -5.81 -5.74 13.10
C PHE A 27 -4.44 -5.31 12.57
N GLY A 28 -3.35 -5.70 13.26
CA GLY A 28 -1.97 -5.32 12.91
C GLY A 28 -1.68 -3.82 13.09
N ARG A 29 -2.53 -3.09 13.82
CA ARG A 29 -2.43 -1.62 13.98
C ARG A 29 -1.85 -1.19 15.34
N ARG A 30 -1.48 -2.16 16.19
CA ARG A 30 -0.74 -1.90 17.43
C ARG A 30 0.75 -2.08 17.20
N VAL A 31 1.56 -1.34 17.97
CA VAL A 31 3.02 -1.52 17.97
C VAL A 31 3.36 -2.90 18.53
N ILE A 32 4.08 -3.71 17.77
CA ILE A 32 4.67 -4.97 18.21
C ILE A 32 6.15 -4.91 17.86
N ASN A 33 6.98 -5.03 18.89
CA ASN A 33 8.42 -5.04 18.72
C ASN A 33 8.88 -6.45 18.34
N LEU A 34 9.45 -6.56 17.16
CA LEU A 34 10.09 -7.78 16.64
C LEU A 34 11.58 -7.50 16.46
N THR A 35 12.39 -8.51 16.66
CA THR A 35 13.77 -8.49 16.16
C THR A 35 13.75 -8.49 14.63
N ILE A 36 14.83 -8.03 14.01
CA ILE A 36 14.95 -8.03 12.54
C ILE A 36 14.75 -9.43 11.96
N LYS A 37 15.28 -10.47 12.61
CA LYS A 37 15.11 -11.87 12.17
C LYS A 37 13.65 -12.33 12.25
N GLU A 38 12.94 -11.98 13.30
CA GLU A 38 11.52 -12.30 13.45
C GLU A 38 10.68 -11.55 12.41
N LEU A 39 11.00 -10.28 12.14
CA LEU A 39 10.34 -9.49 11.12
C LEU A 39 10.51 -10.12 9.74
N GLU A 40 11.75 -10.47 9.36
CA GLU A 40 12.04 -11.13 8.07
C GLU A 40 11.29 -12.46 7.94
N ALA A 41 11.30 -13.31 8.98
CA ALA A 41 10.57 -14.58 8.99
C ALA A 41 9.05 -14.37 8.86
N ASN A 42 8.50 -13.39 9.57
CA ASN A 42 7.08 -13.05 9.52
C ASN A 42 6.63 -12.59 8.12
N ILE A 43 7.44 -11.76 7.46
CA ILE A 43 7.20 -11.32 6.07
C ILE A 43 7.24 -12.50 5.12
N ALA A 44 8.30 -13.31 5.18
CA ALA A 44 8.48 -14.48 4.30
C ALA A 44 7.33 -15.48 4.46
N TYR A 45 6.92 -15.77 5.69
CA TYR A 45 5.80 -16.65 6.01
C TYR A 45 4.49 -16.18 5.34
N GLN A 46 4.13 -14.90 5.51
CA GLN A 46 2.85 -14.40 5.02
C GLN A 46 2.80 -14.30 3.49
N ILE A 47 3.90 -13.87 2.86
CA ILE A 47 3.99 -13.84 1.40
C ILE A 47 3.91 -15.27 0.86
N GLY A 48 4.71 -16.19 1.38
CA GLY A 48 4.77 -17.59 0.93
C GLY A 48 3.42 -18.31 1.11
N ALA A 49 2.73 -18.08 2.22
CA ALA A 49 1.40 -18.64 2.44
C ALA A 49 0.38 -18.19 1.38
N LEU A 50 0.37 -16.90 1.03
CA LEU A 50 -0.51 -16.40 -0.02
C LEU A 50 -0.11 -16.91 -1.40
N GLN A 51 1.21 -16.97 -1.70
CA GLN A 51 1.70 -17.51 -2.98
C GLN A 51 1.29 -18.98 -3.17
N ALA A 52 1.41 -19.81 -2.13
CA ALA A 52 0.98 -21.20 -2.17
C ALA A 52 -0.53 -21.32 -2.41
N ILE A 53 -1.35 -20.53 -1.75
CA ILE A 53 -2.80 -20.53 -1.95
C ILE A 53 -3.16 -20.01 -3.34
N ALA A 54 -2.52 -18.96 -3.82
CA ALA A 54 -2.76 -18.44 -5.17
C ALA A 54 -2.42 -19.49 -6.23
N ALA A 55 -1.27 -20.18 -6.09
CA ALA A 55 -0.83 -21.23 -6.99
C ALA A 55 -1.83 -22.41 -7.07
N LEU A 56 -2.44 -22.82 -5.94
CA LEU A 56 -3.49 -23.85 -5.93
C LEU A 56 -4.70 -23.52 -6.81
N HIS A 57 -4.92 -22.23 -7.07
CA HIS A 57 -6.01 -21.73 -7.90
C HIS A 57 -5.56 -21.17 -9.25
N GLY A 58 -4.30 -21.44 -9.66
CA GLY A 58 -3.76 -20.96 -10.93
C GLY A 58 -3.59 -19.44 -11.00
N ALA A 59 -3.49 -18.77 -9.85
CA ALA A 59 -3.25 -17.34 -9.73
C ALA A 59 -1.81 -17.03 -9.33
N LYS A 60 -1.37 -15.78 -9.54
CA LYS A 60 -0.03 -15.30 -9.16
C LYS A 60 -0.17 -14.09 -8.23
N VAL A 61 0.62 -14.05 -7.17
CA VAL A 61 0.84 -12.85 -6.36
C VAL A 61 1.81 -11.95 -7.12
N THR A 62 1.46 -10.71 -7.35
CA THR A 62 2.21 -9.79 -8.21
C THR A 62 2.95 -8.69 -7.45
N HIS A 63 2.51 -8.40 -6.25
CA HIS A 63 3.06 -7.32 -5.43
C HIS A 63 2.94 -7.62 -3.95
N MET A 64 3.65 -6.86 -3.13
CA MET A 64 3.51 -6.86 -1.68
C MET A 64 3.46 -5.45 -1.14
N LYS A 65 2.77 -5.28 -0.03
CA LYS A 65 2.63 -4.02 0.71
C LYS A 65 2.61 -4.30 2.21
N PRO A 66 3.46 -3.67 3.02
CA PRO A 66 3.36 -3.80 4.48
C PRO A 66 2.03 -3.26 5.00
N HIS A 67 1.45 -3.94 6.00
CA HIS A 67 0.16 -3.58 6.59
C HIS A 67 0.32 -2.78 7.89
N GLY A 68 -0.60 -1.85 8.10
CA GLY A 68 -0.92 -1.25 9.39
C GLY A 68 0.27 -0.59 10.09
N MET A 69 0.53 -0.98 11.36
CA MET A 69 1.62 -0.37 12.14
C MET A 69 3.00 -0.76 11.60
N MET A 70 3.15 -1.96 11.04
CA MET A 70 4.38 -2.36 10.37
C MET A 70 4.72 -1.41 9.21
N ALA A 71 3.72 -1.02 8.42
CA ALA A 71 3.90 -0.05 7.35
C ALA A 71 4.30 1.33 7.88
N ASN A 72 3.65 1.81 8.94
CA ASN A 72 3.97 3.13 9.50
C ASN A 72 5.38 3.16 10.11
N MET A 73 5.75 2.14 10.88
CA MET A 73 7.09 2.04 11.48
C MET A 73 8.19 1.94 10.42
N SER A 74 7.97 1.12 9.40
CA SER A 74 8.96 0.98 8.31
C SER A 74 9.04 2.21 7.41
N ALA A 75 7.99 3.02 7.30
CA ALA A 75 8.03 4.28 6.57
C ALA A 75 9.09 5.26 7.13
N GLU A 76 9.34 5.20 8.44
CA GLU A 76 10.28 6.06 9.17
C GLU A 76 11.63 5.38 9.47
N SER A 77 11.72 4.05 9.34
CA SER A 77 12.90 3.25 9.69
C SER A 77 13.56 2.63 8.47
N ALA A 78 14.77 3.09 8.13
CA ALA A 78 15.58 2.49 7.07
C ALA A 78 15.92 1.01 7.37
N GLU A 79 16.31 0.69 8.61
CA GLU A 79 16.65 -0.67 9.02
C GLU A 79 15.49 -1.63 8.85
N MET A 80 14.30 -1.23 9.31
CA MET A 80 13.09 -2.03 9.20
C MET A 80 12.65 -2.19 7.74
N SER A 81 12.74 -1.13 6.93
CA SER A 81 12.44 -1.17 5.51
C SER A 81 13.39 -2.08 4.74
N GLU A 82 14.70 -2.01 5.02
CA GLU A 82 15.68 -2.89 4.41
C GLU A 82 15.44 -4.36 4.77
N ALA A 83 15.06 -4.67 6.00
CA ALA A 83 14.71 -6.03 6.43
C ALA A 83 13.49 -6.57 5.66
N ILE A 84 12.42 -5.77 5.56
CA ILE A 84 11.22 -6.14 4.80
C ILE A 84 11.58 -6.38 3.33
N CYS A 85 12.40 -5.52 2.73
CA CYS A 85 12.84 -5.69 1.34
C CYS A 85 13.69 -6.94 1.14
N ARG A 86 14.62 -7.26 2.07
CA ARG A 86 15.42 -8.50 2.02
C ARG A 86 14.53 -9.74 2.04
N ALA A 87 13.58 -9.78 2.98
CA ALA A 87 12.64 -10.91 3.08
C ALA A 87 11.78 -11.04 1.82
N THR A 88 11.23 -9.93 1.32
CA THR A 88 10.45 -9.90 0.09
C THR A 88 11.24 -10.47 -1.08
N LYS A 89 12.46 -9.95 -1.30
CA LYS A 89 13.35 -10.38 -2.40
C LYS A 89 13.78 -11.83 -2.28
N ALA A 90 13.98 -12.33 -1.06
CA ALA A 90 14.34 -13.72 -0.81
C ALA A 90 13.21 -14.70 -1.16
N VAL A 91 11.96 -14.29 -0.93
CA VAL A 91 10.79 -15.10 -1.29
C VAL A 91 10.51 -15.03 -2.80
N ASP A 92 10.47 -13.82 -3.34
CA ASP A 92 10.21 -13.62 -4.78
C ASP A 92 10.74 -12.23 -5.20
N ARG A 93 11.80 -12.25 -6.01
CA ARG A 93 12.44 -11.03 -6.51
C ARG A 93 11.62 -10.26 -7.54
N ASP A 94 10.61 -10.89 -8.11
CA ASP A 94 9.75 -10.32 -9.14
C ASP A 94 8.52 -9.60 -8.57
N LEU A 95 8.33 -9.66 -7.25
CA LEU A 95 7.27 -8.88 -6.60
C LEU A 95 7.53 -7.38 -6.72
N ILE A 96 6.47 -6.65 -7.06
CA ILE A 96 6.47 -5.20 -6.99
C ILE A 96 6.32 -4.80 -5.51
N PHE A 97 7.21 -3.97 -5.01
CA PHE A 97 7.09 -3.41 -3.67
C PHE A 97 6.22 -2.15 -3.71
N LEU A 98 5.05 -2.21 -3.10
CA LEU A 98 4.15 -1.07 -2.99
C LEU A 98 4.47 -0.29 -1.71
N ALA A 99 5.16 0.82 -1.87
CA ALA A 99 5.67 1.65 -0.80
C ALA A 99 4.76 2.85 -0.53
N GLN A 100 4.65 3.28 0.71
CA GLN A 100 4.11 4.62 0.99
C GLN A 100 5.01 5.67 0.33
N ALA A 101 4.41 6.61 -0.39
CA ALA A 101 5.14 7.59 -1.16
C ALA A 101 6.08 8.44 -0.29
N ASN A 102 7.28 8.69 -0.81
CA ASN A 102 8.30 9.54 -0.20
C ASN A 102 8.78 9.08 1.20
N THR A 103 8.86 7.75 1.43
CA THR A 103 9.29 7.16 2.70
C THR A 103 10.56 6.30 2.56
N GLU A 104 11.08 5.80 3.69
CA GLU A 104 12.22 4.88 3.70
C GLU A 104 11.91 3.56 2.99
N GLN A 105 10.65 3.17 2.89
CA GLN A 105 10.22 1.97 2.16
C GLN A 105 10.63 2.00 0.68
N GLY A 106 10.30 3.08 -0.02
CA GLY A 106 10.65 3.24 -1.43
C GLY A 106 12.17 3.29 -1.66
N LYS A 107 12.90 3.98 -0.78
CA LYS A 107 14.37 4.05 -0.84
C LYS A 107 15.01 2.68 -0.65
N ALA A 108 14.59 1.94 0.38
CA ALA A 108 15.10 0.60 0.68
C ALA A 108 14.79 -0.40 -0.45
N ALA A 109 13.57 -0.35 -1.01
CA ALA A 109 13.18 -1.24 -2.09
C ALA A 109 13.97 -0.99 -3.38
N ARG A 110 14.20 0.27 -3.76
CA ARG A 110 15.07 0.62 -4.89
C ARG A 110 16.52 0.18 -4.64
N LYS A 111 17.06 0.41 -3.45
CA LYS A 111 18.40 -0.06 -3.04
C LYS A 111 18.52 -1.58 -3.13
N ALA A 112 17.47 -2.31 -2.77
CA ALA A 112 17.43 -3.77 -2.89
C ALA A 112 17.27 -4.26 -4.34
N GLY A 113 16.98 -3.38 -5.31
CA GLY A 113 16.74 -3.73 -6.71
C GLY A 113 15.37 -4.38 -6.95
N LEU A 114 14.38 -4.07 -6.11
CA LEU A 114 12.98 -4.41 -6.33
C LEU A 114 12.31 -3.36 -7.23
N ARG A 115 11.31 -3.78 -8.00
CA ARG A 115 10.40 -2.84 -8.66
C ARG A 115 9.57 -2.13 -7.60
N VAL A 116 9.43 -0.82 -7.71
CA VAL A 116 8.76 0.00 -6.69
C VAL A 116 7.63 0.79 -7.30
N ALA A 117 6.44 0.69 -6.72
CA ALA A 117 5.36 1.62 -6.93
C ALA A 117 5.16 2.47 -5.67
N GLU A 118 4.97 3.77 -5.83
CA GLU A 118 4.68 4.67 -4.71
C GLU A 118 3.19 4.91 -4.59
N GLU A 119 2.68 4.77 -3.37
CA GLU A 119 1.26 4.83 -3.05
C GLU A 119 0.91 6.01 -2.16
N VAL A 120 -0.17 6.70 -2.53
CA VAL A 120 -0.84 7.70 -1.70
C VAL A 120 -2.20 7.17 -1.23
N PHE A 121 -2.82 7.84 -0.25
CA PHE A 121 -4.04 7.37 0.40
C PHE A 121 -5.20 8.33 0.16
N ALA A 122 -6.29 7.83 -0.40
CA ALA A 122 -7.48 8.61 -0.69
C ALA A 122 -8.21 9.05 0.58
N ASP A 123 -8.26 8.18 1.57
CA ASP A 123 -9.06 8.27 2.79
C ASP A 123 -8.25 8.67 4.05
N ARG A 124 -7.01 9.14 3.87
CA ARG A 124 -6.11 9.56 4.94
C ARG A 124 -5.57 10.97 4.73
N THR A 125 -5.26 11.63 5.84
CA THR A 125 -4.52 12.89 5.84
C THR A 125 -3.05 12.68 6.13
N TYR A 126 -2.25 13.72 5.89
CA TYR A 126 -0.80 13.70 6.03
C TYR A 126 -0.29 14.81 6.94
N THR A 127 0.79 14.54 7.65
CA THR A 127 1.55 15.52 8.42
C THR A 127 2.47 16.34 7.51
N ASP A 128 3.08 17.40 8.03
CA ASP A 128 4.05 18.24 7.31
C ASP A 128 5.36 17.53 6.95
N THR A 129 5.58 16.36 7.53
CA THR A 129 6.70 15.47 7.18
C THR A 129 6.39 14.48 6.07
N GLY A 130 5.12 14.43 5.61
CA GLY A 130 4.66 13.52 4.55
C GLY A 130 4.23 12.15 5.05
N PHE A 131 4.25 11.90 6.35
CA PHE A 131 3.72 10.69 6.95
C PHE A 131 2.21 10.78 7.19
N LEU A 132 1.55 9.62 7.27
CA LEU A 132 0.13 9.58 7.57
C LEU A 132 -0.15 10.14 8.97
N THR A 133 -1.14 11.00 9.08
CA THR A 133 -1.62 11.51 10.38
C THR A 133 -2.02 10.34 11.27
N PRO A 134 -1.56 10.27 12.52
CA PRO A 134 -1.90 9.17 13.43
C PRO A 134 -3.41 8.98 13.56
N ARG A 135 -3.89 7.73 13.51
CA ARG A 135 -5.35 7.41 13.52
C ARG A 135 -6.10 7.92 14.76
N LYS A 136 -5.40 8.17 15.86
CA LYS A 136 -5.97 8.76 17.09
C LYS A 136 -6.35 10.24 16.95
N GLU A 137 -5.84 10.92 15.93
CA GLU A 137 -6.16 12.32 15.67
C GLU A 137 -7.48 12.44 14.91
N ALA A 138 -8.31 13.40 15.31
CA ALA A 138 -9.68 13.55 14.81
C ALA A 138 -9.76 13.75 13.29
N ASN A 139 -8.78 14.42 12.70
CA ASN A 139 -8.70 14.75 11.28
C ASN A 139 -7.89 13.73 10.44
N SER A 140 -7.57 12.56 10.99
CA SER A 140 -6.71 11.55 10.33
C SER A 140 -7.37 10.82 9.17
N MET A 141 -8.70 10.86 9.08
CA MET A 141 -9.48 10.12 8.09
C MET A 141 -10.37 11.03 7.25
N ILE A 142 -10.40 10.80 5.95
CA ILE A 142 -11.35 11.41 5.01
C ILE A 142 -12.46 10.39 4.76
N LYS A 143 -13.67 10.69 5.23
CA LYS A 143 -14.83 9.78 5.16
C LYS A 143 -15.82 10.17 4.06
N ASP A 144 -15.81 11.42 3.65
CA ASP A 144 -16.66 11.95 2.59
C ASP A 144 -16.11 11.53 1.21
N PRO A 145 -16.90 10.84 0.37
CA PRO A 145 -16.45 10.40 -0.95
C PRO A 145 -16.03 11.55 -1.87
N ALA A 146 -16.74 12.68 -1.86
CA ALA A 146 -16.42 13.82 -2.72
C ALA A 146 -15.10 14.48 -2.29
N GLN A 147 -14.85 14.58 -0.99
CA GLN A 147 -13.57 15.05 -0.46
C GLN A 147 -12.43 14.11 -0.80
N ALA A 148 -12.64 12.78 -0.73
CA ALA A 148 -11.65 11.79 -1.12
C ALA A 148 -11.28 11.92 -2.61
N VAL A 149 -12.27 12.08 -3.49
CA VAL A 149 -12.05 12.33 -4.94
C VAL A 149 -11.23 13.58 -5.16
N ALA A 150 -11.62 14.70 -4.55
CA ALA A 150 -10.91 15.98 -4.70
C ALA A 150 -9.45 15.87 -4.22
N ASN A 151 -9.22 15.20 -3.08
CA ASN A 151 -7.88 14.96 -2.53
C ASN A 151 -7.03 14.12 -3.48
N VAL A 152 -7.56 13.00 -3.98
CA VAL A 152 -6.84 12.13 -4.92
C VAL A 152 -6.52 12.84 -6.22
N ARG A 153 -7.50 13.56 -6.80
CA ARG A 153 -7.30 14.33 -8.02
C ARG A 153 -6.15 15.31 -7.87
N ARG A 154 -6.16 16.07 -6.78
CA ARG A 154 -5.09 17.02 -6.49
C ARG A 154 -3.73 16.34 -6.37
N MET A 155 -3.63 15.20 -5.66
CA MET A 155 -2.38 14.47 -5.52
C MET A 155 -1.86 13.93 -6.85
N VAL A 156 -2.74 13.40 -7.71
CA VAL A 156 -2.37 12.90 -9.04
C VAL A 156 -1.97 14.03 -9.98
N ASP A 157 -2.74 15.11 -10.06
CA ASP A 157 -2.48 16.23 -10.96
C ASP A 157 -1.19 16.98 -10.60
N GLU A 158 -0.91 17.12 -9.30
CA GLU A 158 0.27 17.86 -8.81
C GLU A 158 1.49 16.96 -8.53
N GLN A 159 1.35 15.63 -8.61
CA GLN A 159 2.39 14.68 -8.19
C GLN A 159 2.95 15.07 -6.83
N ALA A 160 2.06 15.21 -5.84
CA ALA A 160 2.41 15.68 -4.50
C ALA A 160 1.38 15.25 -3.45
N ILE A 161 1.85 15.01 -2.25
CA ILE A 161 1.04 14.93 -1.03
C ILE A 161 0.76 16.35 -0.53
N HIS A 162 -0.43 16.57 0.04
CA HIS A 162 -0.80 17.80 0.73
C HIS A 162 -1.04 17.50 2.21
N SER A 163 -0.27 18.13 3.08
CA SER A 163 -0.44 17.97 4.53
C SER A 163 -1.69 18.69 5.05
N THR A 164 -2.05 18.41 6.29
CA THR A 164 -3.17 19.08 6.99
C THR A 164 -2.95 20.59 7.16
N SER A 165 -1.70 21.08 7.13
CA SER A 165 -1.38 22.52 7.14
C SER A 165 -1.42 23.16 5.75
N GLY A 166 -1.63 22.37 4.69
CA GLY A 166 -1.58 22.81 3.30
C GLY A 166 -0.20 22.77 2.65
N LYS A 167 0.82 22.25 3.35
CA LYS A 167 2.17 22.10 2.79
C LYS A 167 2.16 21.09 1.64
N ARG A 168 2.67 21.50 0.47
CA ARG A 168 2.88 20.63 -0.69
C ARG A 168 4.19 19.87 -0.55
N ILE A 169 4.13 18.55 -0.69
CA ILE A 169 5.28 17.64 -0.58
C ILE A 169 5.35 16.84 -1.88
N PRO A 170 6.28 17.14 -2.79
CA PRO A 170 6.40 16.43 -4.07
C PRO A 170 6.65 14.94 -3.85
N CYS A 171 5.96 14.08 -4.60
CA CYS A 171 6.16 12.64 -4.60
C CYS A 171 5.68 12.04 -5.93
N GLN A 172 6.11 10.83 -6.23
CA GLN A 172 5.52 10.02 -7.30
C GLN A 172 4.18 9.43 -6.81
N VAL A 173 3.20 9.36 -7.69
CA VAL A 173 1.88 8.75 -7.40
C VAL A 173 1.62 7.67 -8.44
N ASP A 174 1.91 6.42 -8.09
CA ASP A 174 1.69 5.24 -8.95
C ASP A 174 0.41 4.49 -8.56
N SER A 175 0.04 4.56 -7.28
CA SER A 175 -1.09 3.83 -6.72
C SER A 175 -1.85 4.67 -5.69
N ILE A 176 -3.13 4.38 -5.55
CA ILE A 176 -4.01 5.04 -4.60
C ILE A 176 -4.65 3.99 -3.70
N CYS A 177 -4.35 4.08 -2.40
CA CYS A 177 -4.96 3.22 -1.39
C CYS A 177 -6.34 3.72 -0.99
N VAL A 178 -7.29 2.80 -0.93
CA VAL A 178 -8.57 2.98 -0.23
C VAL A 178 -8.74 1.84 0.76
N HIS A 179 -8.94 2.15 2.04
CA HIS A 179 -9.13 1.12 3.06
C HIS A 179 -10.51 0.46 2.92
N GLY A 180 -10.53 -0.88 3.03
CA GLY A 180 -11.74 -1.69 2.84
C GLY A 180 -12.53 -2.00 4.12
N ASP A 181 -12.02 -1.62 5.29
CA ASP A 181 -12.55 -2.01 6.61
C ASP A 181 -13.46 -0.95 7.27
N GLY A 182 -13.72 0.16 6.59
CA GLY A 182 -14.61 1.21 7.07
C GLY A 182 -16.04 1.12 6.49
N PRO A 183 -17.04 1.69 7.17
CA PRO A 183 -18.43 1.65 6.70
C PRO A 183 -18.64 2.40 5.37
N THR A 184 -17.78 3.34 5.02
CA THR A 184 -17.82 4.13 3.78
C THR A 184 -16.90 3.59 2.69
N ALA A 185 -16.19 2.50 2.92
CA ALA A 185 -15.14 1.96 2.04
C ALA A 185 -15.60 1.76 0.60
N VAL A 186 -16.74 1.11 0.40
CA VAL A 186 -17.29 0.84 -0.93
C VAL A 186 -17.66 2.14 -1.66
N ALA A 187 -18.31 3.07 -0.94
CA ALA A 187 -18.71 4.36 -1.52
C ALA A 187 -17.51 5.22 -1.91
N VAL A 188 -16.49 5.29 -1.04
CA VAL A 188 -15.25 6.02 -1.31
C VAL A 188 -14.49 5.38 -2.49
N SER A 189 -14.33 4.05 -2.49
CA SER A 189 -13.62 3.35 -3.56
C SER A 189 -14.28 3.57 -4.92
N LYS A 190 -15.62 3.43 -4.97
CA LYS A 190 -16.37 3.69 -6.20
C LYS A 190 -16.24 5.13 -6.66
N ALA A 191 -16.43 6.09 -5.76
CA ALA A 191 -16.35 7.51 -6.10
C ALA A 191 -14.95 7.91 -6.62
N VAL A 192 -13.89 7.43 -5.95
CA VAL A 192 -12.50 7.68 -6.38
C VAL A 192 -12.27 7.10 -7.78
N ARG A 193 -12.69 5.85 -8.03
CA ARG A 193 -12.56 5.23 -9.34
C ARG A 193 -13.30 6.03 -10.41
N ASP A 194 -14.59 6.28 -10.21
CA ASP A 194 -15.43 7.02 -11.16
C ASP A 194 -14.85 8.43 -11.43
N GLY A 195 -14.38 9.11 -10.37
CA GLY A 195 -13.80 10.46 -10.49
C GLY A 195 -12.49 10.50 -11.27
N LEU A 196 -11.65 9.49 -11.14
CA LEU A 196 -10.40 9.38 -11.91
C LEU A 196 -10.70 9.05 -13.38
N GLU A 197 -11.57 8.07 -13.64
CA GLU A 197 -11.97 7.68 -15.00
C GLU A 197 -12.66 8.84 -15.74
N ALA A 198 -13.55 9.57 -15.08
CA ALA A 198 -14.18 10.77 -15.63
C ALA A 198 -13.19 11.88 -16.00
N ALA A 199 -12.05 11.90 -15.35
CA ALA A 199 -10.94 12.81 -15.62
C ALA A 199 -9.97 12.32 -16.70
N GLY A 200 -10.28 11.19 -17.35
CA GLY A 200 -9.41 10.59 -18.38
C GLY A 200 -8.19 9.85 -17.82
N ILE A 201 -8.12 9.62 -16.50
CA ILE A 201 -7.05 8.85 -15.88
C ILE A 201 -7.38 7.37 -15.99
N ARG A 202 -6.55 6.63 -16.70
CA ARG A 202 -6.72 5.20 -16.90
C ARG A 202 -6.23 4.44 -15.67
N ILE A 203 -7.11 3.64 -15.07
CA ILE A 203 -6.79 2.72 -13.97
C ILE A 203 -6.41 1.36 -14.57
N VAL A 204 -5.25 0.85 -14.20
CA VAL A 204 -4.71 -0.43 -14.68
C VAL A 204 -4.24 -1.29 -13.51
N PRO A 205 -4.14 -2.63 -13.68
CA PRO A 205 -3.47 -3.48 -12.72
C PRO A 205 -2.02 -3.01 -12.48
N LEU A 206 -1.52 -3.12 -11.26
CA LEU A 206 -0.20 -2.63 -10.88
C LEU A 206 0.94 -3.14 -11.80
N PRO A 207 0.97 -4.42 -12.22
CA PRO A 207 1.99 -4.92 -13.15
C PRO A 207 1.95 -4.29 -14.55
N ASP A 208 0.85 -3.65 -14.91
CA ASP A 208 0.66 -3.04 -16.23
C ASP A 208 1.05 -1.57 -16.28
N LEU A 209 1.48 -1.00 -15.16
CA LEU A 209 2.01 0.36 -15.13
C LEU A 209 3.27 0.48 -16.01
N PRO A 210 3.38 1.49 -16.88
CA PRO A 210 4.47 1.62 -17.86
C PRO A 210 5.87 1.63 -17.20
N ASN A 211 6.02 2.29 -16.07
CA ASN A 211 7.28 2.39 -15.32
C ASN A 211 7.67 1.13 -14.55
N LEU A 212 6.79 0.12 -14.51
CA LEU A 212 7.02 -1.17 -13.84
C LEU A 212 7.16 -2.35 -14.84
N LYS A 213 6.97 -2.09 -16.13
CA LYS A 213 7.23 -3.09 -17.18
C LYS A 213 8.74 -3.27 -17.35
N HIS A 214 9.19 -4.52 -17.48
CA HIS A 214 10.56 -4.88 -17.85
C HIS A 214 10.78 -4.75 -19.35
#